data_86b8d4bbc938c84986246c5e559117fe
#
_entry.id   86b8d4bbc938c84986246c5e559117fe
#
_cell.length_a   1.000
_cell.length_b   1.000
_cell.length_c   1.000
_cell.angle_alpha   90.00
_cell.angle_beta   90.00
_cell.angle_gamma   90.00
#
_symmetry.space_group_name_H-M   'P 1'
#
loop_
_entity.id
_entity.type
_entity.pdbx_description
1 polymer ?
#
loop_
_entity_poly.entity_id
_entity_poly.type
_entity_poly.pdbx_seq_one_letter_code
_entity_poly.pdbx_strand_id
1 'polypeptide(L)'
;YLARRARNEARLTDAGVYGPQMEHDACGVGFVAARDGKPTRAVVDAAIEALQAIWHRGAVDADGMTGDGAGIHIEIPRDFFIEHIARTGHDDDGGRLAVGMVFLPRTDLAAQERCRCIVEQEILAIGHVIYGWRQVPVDTQALGDKAMATRPEIEQIMFSMPTDIDEEEAERQLYVVRRRIEKAVTAELISDFYICSMSSRSIIYKGMFLAEQVTAFFPDLLDKRFVSSFAVYHQRYSTNTMPTWKLAQPFRVLAHNGEINTIRGNQNWICLLYTSPSPRDPM
;
A
#
# COMPACT_ATOMS: atom_id res chain seq x y z
N TYR A 1 12.34 -16.77 -18.37
CA TYR A 1 11.62 -15.51 -18.47
C TYR A 1 11.22 -15.19 -19.92
N LEU A 2 12.20 -15.00 -20.84
CA LEU A 2 11.95 -14.58 -22.24
C LEU A 2 10.98 -15.51 -22.99
N ALA A 3 11.12 -16.83 -22.87
CA ALA A 3 10.21 -17.80 -23.52
C ALA A 3 8.77 -17.75 -22.96
N ARG A 4 8.60 -17.46 -21.67
CA ARG A 4 7.28 -17.25 -21.05
C ARG A 4 6.67 -15.94 -21.54
N ARG A 5 7.46 -14.88 -21.61
CA ARG A 5 7.04 -13.59 -22.12
C ARG A 5 6.55 -13.68 -23.56
N ALA A 6 7.34 -14.28 -24.47
CA ALA A 6 6.96 -14.44 -25.85
C ALA A 6 5.65 -15.21 -26.04
N ARG A 7 5.44 -16.29 -25.25
CA ARG A 7 4.17 -17.04 -25.28
C ARG A 7 2.99 -16.20 -24.78
N ASN A 8 3.17 -15.39 -23.75
CA ASN A 8 2.11 -14.52 -23.26
C ASN A 8 1.77 -13.41 -24.26
N GLU A 9 2.77 -12.79 -24.86
CA GLU A 9 2.60 -11.77 -25.90
C GLU A 9 1.84 -12.33 -27.10
N ALA A 10 2.19 -13.52 -27.60
CA ALA A 10 1.47 -14.18 -28.67
C ALA A 10 0.00 -14.43 -28.30
N ARG A 11 -0.27 -14.98 -27.11
CA ARG A 11 -1.63 -15.23 -26.62
C ARG A 11 -2.47 -13.94 -26.50
N LEU A 12 -1.89 -12.85 -26.03
CA LEU A 12 -2.57 -11.57 -25.89
C LEU A 12 -2.83 -10.91 -27.26
N THR A 13 -1.90 -11.09 -28.20
CA THR A 13 -2.08 -10.64 -29.59
C THR A 13 -3.23 -11.38 -30.26
N ASP A 14 -3.29 -12.71 -30.11
CA ASP A 14 -4.38 -13.54 -30.64
C ASP A 14 -5.74 -13.18 -29.99
N ALA A 15 -5.74 -12.78 -28.72
CA ALA A 15 -6.93 -12.30 -28.03
C ALA A 15 -7.31 -10.84 -28.37
N GLY A 16 -6.53 -10.14 -29.19
CA GLY A 16 -6.79 -8.76 -29.62
C GLY A 16 -6.53 -7.70 -28.53
N VAL A 17 -5.88 -8.05 -27.41
CA VAL A 17 -5.59 -7.13 -26.30
C VAL A 17 -4.15 -6.62 -26.30
N TYR A 18 -3.31 -7.08 -27.23
CA TYR A 18 -1.92 -6.68 -27.38
C TYR A 18 -1.58 -6.50 -28.85
N GLY A 19 -0.91 -5.40 -29.18
CA GLY A 19 -0.37 -5.16 -30.52
C GLY A 19 1.04 -4.58 -30.41
N PRO A 20 1.99 -5.00 -31.27
CA PRO A 20 3.37 -4.47 -31.25
C PRO A 20 3.46 -2.97 -31.44
N GLN A 21 2.45 -2.36 -32.07
CA GLN A 21 2.33 -0.92 -32.31
C GLN A 21 1.69 -0.15 -31.15
N MET A 22 1.13 -0.86 -30.15
CA MET A 22 0.58 -0.22 -28.96
C MET A 22 1.71 0.34 -28.10
N GLU A 23 1.41 1.39 -27.37
CA GLU A 23 2.32 1.93 -26.37
C GLU A 23 2.44 0.95 -25.19
N HIS A 24 3.69 0.59 -24.88
CA HIS A 24 4.02 -0.40 -23.84
C HIS A 24 4.81 0.20 -22.69
N ASP A 25 4.75 1.51 -22.53
CA ASP A 25 5.38 2.19 -21.41
C ASP A 25 4.68 1.79 -20.10
N ALA A 26 5.47 1.42 -19.11
CA ALA A 26 4.98 0.98 -17.82
C ALA A 26 5.25 2.04 -16.75
N CYS A 27 4.21 2.38 -15.99
CA CYS A 27 4.36 3.07 -14.71
C CYS A 27 4.96 2.13 -13.66
N GLY A 28 5.38 2.69 -12.53
CA GLY A 28 5.79 1.92 -11.36
C GLY A 28 4.61 1.30 -10.59
N VAL A 29 3.43 1.19 -11.20
CA VAL A 29 2.21 0.64 -10.60
C VAL A 29 1.69 -0.51 -11.44
N GLY A 30 1.11 -1.50 -10.78
CA GLY A 30 0.42 -2.59 -11.45
C GLY A 30 -0.69 -3.18 -10.62
N PHE A 31 -1.51 -3.99 -11.29
CA PHE A 31 -2.69 -4.61 -10.73
C PHE A 31 -2.78 -6.06 -11.19
N VAL A 32 -3.04 -6.96 -10.25
CA VAL A 32 -3.32 -8.38 -10.51
C VAL A 32 -4.66 -8.73 -9.90
N ALA A 33 -5.53 -9.45 -10.61
CA ALA A 33 -6.80 -9.90 -10.07
C ALA A 33 -7.15 -11.32 -10.53
N ALA A 34 -7.84 -12.04 -9.65
CA ALA A 34 -8.47 -13.31 -10.00
C ALA A 34 -9.71 -13.05 -10.85
N ARG A 35 -9.80 -13.71 -12.01
CA ARG A 35 -10.94 -13.54 -12.94
C ARG A 35 -12.27 -13.97 -12.33
N ASP A 36 -12.24 -14.95 -11.44
CA ASP A 36 -13.42 -15.49 -10.75
C ASP A 36 -13.71 -14.82 -9.41
N GLY A 37 -12.92 -13.77 -9.05
CA GLY A 37 -13.06 -13.02 -7.80
C GLY A 37 -12.70 -13.80 -6.53
N LYS A 38 -12.10 -15.01 -6.65
CA LYS A 38 -11.76 -15.81 -5.49
C LYS A 38 -10.38 -15.46 -4.94
N PRO A 39 -10.26 -15.22 -3.62
CA PRO A 39 -8.97 -14.99 -3.00
C PRO A 39 -8.06 -16.22 -3.14
N THR A 40 -6.84 -16.00 -3.62
CA THR A 40 -5.83 -17.06 -3.76
C THR A 40 -4.44 -16.54 -3.43
N ARG A 41 -3.56 -17.44 -2.97
CA ARG A 41 -2.14 -17.13 -2.78
C ARG A 41 -1.47 -16.78 -4.12
N ALA A 42 -1.90 -17.38 -5.21
CA ALA A 42 -1.33 -17.15 -6.55
C ALA A 42 -1.44 -15.68 -7.01
N VAL A 43 -2.49 -14.96 -6.59
CA VAL A 43 -2.63 -13.52 -6.88
C VAL A 43 -1.56 -12.71 -6.15
N VAL A 44 -1.32 -13.02 -4.87
CA VAL A 44 -0.31 -12.33 -4.06
C VAL A 44 1.09 -12.64 -4.59
N ASP A 45 1.39 -13.91 -4.89
CA ASP A 45 2.68 -14.32 -5.46
C ASP A 45 2.94 -13.65 -6.82
N ALA A 46 1.93 -13.61 -7.69
CA ALA A 46 2.04 -12.96 -9.00
C ALA A 46 2.27 -11.44 -8.86
N ALA A 47 1.64 -10.79 -7.87
CA ALA A 47 1.84 -9.36 -7.62
C ALA A 47 3.24 -9.07 -7.07
N ILE A 48 3.76 -9.92 -6.18
CA ILE A 48 5.13 -9.81 -5.68
C ILE A 48 6.13 -10.01 -6.82
N GLU A 49 5.96 -11.05 -7.65
CA GLU A 49 6.81 -11.29 -8.84
C GLU A 49 6.76 -10.11 -9.80
N ALA A 50 5.56 -9.56 -10.05
CA ALA A 50 5.39 -8.42 -10.93
C ALA A 50 6.01 -7.13 -10.38
N LEU A 51 5.87 -6.88 -9.07
CA LEU A 51 6.54 -5.77 -8.39
C LEU A 51 8.06 -5.86 -8.55
N GLN A 52 8.64 -7.05 -8.31
CA GLN A 52 10.07 -7.29 -8.49
C GLN A 52 10.52 -7.14 -9.96
N ALA A 53 9.67 -7.52 -10.92
CA ALA A 53 9.99 -7.38 -12.35
C ALA A 53 10.10 -5.93 -12.82
N ILE A 54 9.48 -4.98 -12.12
CA ILE A 54 9.56 -3.54 -12.44
C ILE A 54 10.58 -2.79 -11.58
N TRP A 55 11.54 -3.48 -10.95
CA TRP A 55 12.57 -2.90 -10.08
C TRP A 55 13.29 -1.69 -10.69
N HIS A 56 13.50 -1.69 -12.01
CA HIS A 56 14.14 -0.61 -12.76
C HIS A 56 13.35 0.71 -12.77
N ARG A 57 12.10 0.70 -12.28
CA ARG A 57 11.26 1.91 -12.14
C ARG A 57 11.46 2.61 -10.81
N GLY A 58 12.09 1.96 -9.83
CA GLY A 58 12.45 2.56 -8.55
C GLY A 58 13.69 3.43 -8.64
N ALA A 59 13.84 4.33 -7.69
CA ALA A 59 15.08 5.06 -7.47
C ALA A 59 15.79 4.53 -6.21
N VAL A 60 17.12 4.55 -6.25
CA VAL A 60 17.99 4.10 -5.17
C VAL A 60 18.76 5.30 -4.64
N ASP A 61 18.82 5.47 -3.34
CA ASP A 61 19.60 6.53 -2.68
C ASP A 61 21.11 6.23 -2.77
N ALA A 62 21.93 7.18 -2.37
CA ALA A 62 23.40 7.09 -2.43
C ALA A 62 23.99 5.94 -1.60
N ASP A 63 23.26 5.40 -0.61
CA ASP A 63 23.65 4.22 0.16
C ASP A 63 23.53 2.89 -0.61
N GLY A 64 22.98 2.94 -1.81
CA GLY A 64 22.80 1.77 -2.69
C GLY A 64 21.71 0.78 -2.24
N MET A 65 21.02 1.06 -1.14
CA MET A 65 20.04 0.16 -0.53
C MET A 65 18.69 0.83 -0.20
N THR A 66 18.67 2.13 0.11
CA THR A 66 17.42 2.82 0.38
C THR A 66 16.65 3.08 -0.90
N GLY A 67 15.46 2.52 -1.02
CA GLY A 67 14.53 2.79 -2.13
C GLY A 67 13.68 4.04 -1.88
N ASP A 68 13.15 4.61 -2.96
CA ASP A 68 12.24 5.75 -2.92
C ASP A 68 10.79 5.37 -2.55
N GLY A 69 10.51 4.09 -2.47
CA GLY A 69 9.27 3.54 -1.96
C GLY A 69 8.72 2.38 -2.80
N ALA A 70 8.25 1.36 -2.10
CA ALA A 70 7.53 0.25 -2.70
C ALA A 70 6.49 -0.32 -1.74
N GLY A 71 5.51 -1.05 -2.26
CA GLY A 71 4.51 -1.68 -1.44
C GLY A 71 3.46 -2.45 -2.23
N ILE A 72 2.58 -3.08 -1.48
CA ILE A 72 1.48 -3.90 -1.98
C ILE A 72 0.20 -3.62 -1.19
N HIS A 73 -0.93 -3.59 -1.87
CA HIS A 73 -2.28 -3.44 -1.33
C HIS A 73 -3.08 -4.68 -1.74
N ILE A 74 -3.57 -5.41 -0.75
CA ILE A 74 -4.26 -6.70 -0.88
C ILE A 74 -5.48 -6.74 0.02
N GLU A 75 -6.35 -7.75 -0.14
CA GLU A 75 -7.41 -8.03 0.82
C GLU A 75 -6.84 -8.40 2.18
N ILE A 76 -7.62 -8.16 3.25
CA ILE A 76 -7.28 -8.61 4.61
C ILE A 76 -7.33 -10.13 4.65
N PRO A 77 -6.22 -10.83 4.94
CA PRO A 77 -6.18 -12.27 5.07
C PRO A 77 -6.81 -12.68 6.43
N ARG A 78 -8.13 -12.89 6.43
CA ARG A 78 -8.91 -13.12 7.66
C ARG A 78 -8.34 -14.25 8.51
N ASP A 79 -8.04 -15.41 7.91
CA ASP A 79 -7.53 -16.58 8.66
C ASP A 79 -6.19 -16.30 9.36
N PHE A 80 -5.38 -15.42 8.78
CA PHE A 80 -4.14 -14.97 9.42
C PHE A 80 -4.43 -14.13 10.66
N PHE A 81 -5.37 -13.18 10.56
CA PHE A 81 -5.69 -12.28 11.68
C PHE A 81 -6.49 -12.96 12.80
N ILE A 82 -7.33 -13.97 12.51
CA ILE A 82 -8.04 -14.75 13.54
C ILE A 82 -7.05 -15.37 14.53
N GLU A 83 -5.93 -15.95 14.05
CA GLU A 83 -4.90 -16.47 14.95
C GLU A 83 -4.29 -15.38 15.83
N HIS A 84 -4.07 -14.19 15.29
CA HIS A 84 -3.52 -13.07 16.06
C HIS A 84 -4.54 -12.49 17.05
N ILE A 85 -5.84 -12.48 16.74
CA ILE A 85 -6.92 -12.13 17.66
C ILE A 85 -6.93 -13.10 18.84
N ALA A 86 -6.85 -14.41 18.58
CA ALA A 86 -6.77 -15.41 19.65
C ALA A 86 -5.60 -15.20 20.60
N ARG A 87 -4.45 -14.72 20.09
CA ARG A 87 -3.28 -14.41 20.91
C ARG A 87 -3.46 -13.21 21.84
N THR A 88 -4.42 -12.32 21.55
CA THR A 88 -4.80 -11.21 22.47
C THR A 88 -5.81 -11.62 23.53
N GLY A 89 -6.21 -12.89 23.54
CA GLY A 89 -7.18 -13.43 24.51
C GLY A 89 -8.63 -13.18 24.09
N HIS A 90 -8.88 -12.79 22.85
CA HIS A 90 -10.23 -12.62 22.30
C HIS A 90 -10.56 -13.78 21.35
N ASP A 91 -11.84 -14.13 21.30
CA ASP A 91 -12.37 -15.00 20.25
C ASP A 91 -12.87 -14.14 19.09
N ASP A 92 -12.80 -14.68 17.86
CA ASP A 92 -13.46 -14.08 16.72
C ASP A 92 -14.99 -14.13 16.95
N ASP A 93 -15.60 -12.98 17.13
CA ASP A 93 -17.04 -12.86 17.39
C ASP A 93 -17.92 -13.08 16.15
N GLY A 94 -17.28 -13.42 15.00
CA GLY A 94 -17.95 -13.54 13.71
C GLY A 94 -18.36 -12.21 13.08
N GLY A 95 -17.98 -11.08 13.71
CA GLY A 95 -18.20 -9.74 13.22
C GLY A 95 -17.37 -9.44 11.95
N ARG A 96 -17.57 -8.24 11.42
CA ARG A 96 -16.75 -7.75 10.32
C ARG A 96 -15.39 -7.32 10.87
N LEU A 97 -14.36 -8.10 10.59
CA LEU A 97 -12.99 -7.75 10.96
C LEU A 97 -12.53 -6.49 10.19
N ALA A 98 -12.02 -5.51 10.92
CA ALA A 98 -11.31 -4.37 10.39
C ALA A 98 -9.87 -4.33 10.91
N VAL A 99 -8.94 -3.91 10.07
CA VAL A 99 -7.53 -3.81 10.43
C VAL A 99 -6.99 -2.44 10.02
N GLY A 100 -6.35 -1.78 10.99
CA GLY A 100 -5.57 -0.56 10.75
C GLY A 100 -4.08 -0.88 10.68
N MET A 101 -3.39 -0.55 9.59
CA MET A 101 -1.93 -0.55 9.50
C MET A 101 -1.43 0.84 9.85
N VAL A 102 -0.65 0.95 10.92
CA VAL A 102 -0.29 2.23 11.54
C VAL A 102 1.23 2.36 11.65
N PHE A 103 1.74 3.50 11.23
CA PHE A 103 3.10 3.95 11.52
C PHE A 103 3.06 4.86 12.75
N LEU A 104 3.85 4.52 13.76
CA LEU A 104 3.95 5.20 15.04
C LEU A 104 5.34 5.80 15.25
N PRO A 105 5.48 6.86 16.08
CA PRO A 105 6.78 7.35 16.51
C PRO A 105 7.62 6.21 17.11
N ARG A 106 8.83 5.98 16.59
CA ARG A 106 9.65 4.84 17.03
C ARG A 106 10.46 5.13 18.29
N THR A 107 10.96 6.35 18.42
CA THR A 107 11.91 6.72 19.48
C THR A 107 11.25 7.46 20.64
N ASP A 108 10.07 8.03 20.44
CA ASP A 108 9.28 8.69 21.48
C ASP A 108 8.16 7.74 21.94
N LEU A 109 8.44 6.98 23.00
CA LEU A 109 7.50 6.02 23.56
C LEU A 109 6.25 6.67 24.15
N ALA A 110 6.34 7.90 24.67
CA ALA A 110 5.20 8.62 25.20
C ALA A 110 4.26 9.06 24.07
N ALA A 111 4.80 9.60 22.98
CA ALA A 111 4.03 9.93 21.80
C ALA A 111 3.46 8.66 21.13
N GLN A 112 4.19 7.55 21.11
CA GLN A 112 3.73 6.27 20.60
C GLN A 112 2.49 5.77 21.35
N GLU A 113 2.56 5.75 22.68
CA GLU A 113 1.43 5.35 23.53
C GLU A 113 0.24 6.31 23.39
N ARG A 114 0.53 7.61 23.33
CA ARG A 114 -0.52 8.60 23.10
C ARG A 114 -1.26 8.38 21.79
N CYS A 115 -0.54 8.03 20.72
CA CYS A 115 -1.15 7.69 19.44
C CYS A 115 -2.05 6.45 19.54
N ARG A 116 -1.63 5.39 20.26
CA ARG A 116 -2.49 4.21 20.48
C ARG A 116 -3.76 4.60 21.21
N CYS A 117 -3.67 5.36 22.31
CA CYS A 117 -4.84 5.84 23.05
C CYS A 117 -5.80 6.62 22.15
N ILE A 118 -5.32 7.51 21.29
CA ILE A 118 -6.18 8.28 20.37
C ILE A 118 -6.87 7.34 19.39
N VAL A 119 -6.14 6.39 18.80
CA VAL A 119 -6.70 5.41 17.85
C VAL A 119 -7.81 4.59 18.53
N GLU A 120 -7.57 4.07 19.73
CA GLU A 120 -8.52 3.29 20.49
C GLU A 120 -9.75 4.11 20.86
N GLN A 121 -9.56 5.33 21.37
CA GLN A 121 -10.67 6.23 21.74
C GLN A 121 -11.62 6.49 20.57
N GLU A 122 -11.10 6.76 19.39
CA GLU A 122 -11.94 7.04 18.21
C GLU A 122 -12.64 5.79 17.68
N ILE A 123 -12.04 4.61 17.79
CA ILE A 123 -12.67 3.33 17.43
C ILE A 123 -13.78 2.99 18.44
N LEU A 124 -13.52 3.12 19.74
CA LEU A 124 -14.49 2.86 20.79
C LEU A 124 -15.66 3.86 20.79
N ALA A 125 -15.40 5.12 20.41
CA ALA A 125 -16.41 6.18 20.37
C ALA A 125 -17.56 5.90 19.37
N ILE A 126 -17.32 5.03 18.39
CA ILE A 126 -18.36 4.59 17.43
C ILE A 126 -18.90 3.19 17.72
N GLY A 127 -18.58 2.63 18.90
CA GLY A 127 -19.13 1.38 19.38
C GLY A 127 -18.49 0.11 18.84
N HIS A 128 -17.29 0.18 18.28
CA HIS A 128 -16.55 -0.99 17.79
C HIS A 128 -15.79 -1.67 18.92
N VAL A 129 -15.57 -2.98 18.79
CA VAL A 129 -14.86 -3.81 19.77
C VAL A 129 -13.41 -4.00 19.34
N ILE A 130 -12.48 -3.55 20.16
CA ILE A 130 -11.05 -3.70 19.89
C ILE A 130 -10.57 -5.07 20.36
N TYR A 131 -9.97 -5.85 19.47
CA TYR A 131 -9.29 -7.10 19.79
C TYR A 131 -7.85 -6.87 20.28
N GLY A 132 -7.20 -5.78 19.87
CA GLY A 132 -5.89 -5.39 20.35
C GLY A 132 -4.95 -4.99 19.23
N TRP A 133 -3.70 -4.76 19.66
CA TRP A 133 -2.59 -4.39 18.79
C TRP A 133 -1.69 -5.57 18.48
N ARG A 134 -1.17 -5.58 17.28
CA ARG A 134 -0.15 -6.51 16.82
C ARG A 134 1.05 -5.72 16.31
N GLN A 135 2.21 -5.94 16.89
CA GLN A 135 3.45 -5.47 16.30
C GLN A 135 3.72 -6.25 15.01
N VAL A 136 3.95 -5.56 13.90
CA VAL A 136 4.27 -6.19 12.62
C VAL A 136 5.73 -6.67 12.66
N PRO A 137 5.97 -7.98 12.44
CA PRO A 137 7.33 -8.47 12.33
C PRO A 137 8.05 -7.83 11.14
N VAL A 138 9.26 -7.33 11.35
CA VAL A 138 10.06 -6.72 10.30
C VAL A 138 11.51 -7.18 10.38
N ASP A 139 12.12 -7.44 9.23
CA ASP A 139 13.56 -7.68 9.14
C ASP A 139 14.27 -6.38 8.72
N THR A 140 14.89 -5.74 9.70
CA THR A 140 15.59 -4.47 9.49
C THR A 140 16.89 -4.60 8.72
N GLN A 141 17.43 -5.81 8.54
CA GLN A 141 18.64 -6.04 7.73
C GLN A 141 18.36 -5.80 6.23
N ALA A 142 17.10 -5.84 5.83
CA ALA A 142 16.69 -5.52 4.46
C ALA A 142 16.76 -4.02 4.13
N LEU A 143 16.99 -3.12 5.10
CA LEU A 143 16.93 -1.67 4.90
C LEU A 143 18.31 -1.06 4.63
N GLY A 144 18.33 -0.01 3.79
CA GLY A 144 19.46 0.93 3.74
C GLY A 144 19.47 1.90 4.93
N ASP A 145 20.61 2.53 5.16
CA ASP A 145 20.86 3.37 6.35
C ASP A 145 19.84 4.49 6.52
N LYS A 146 19.47 5.16 5.44
CA LYS A 146 18.52 6.28 5.47
C LYS A 146 17.10 5.81 5.79
N ALA A 147 16.66 4.70 5.19
CA ALA A 147 15.38 4.07 5.48
C ALA A 147 15.33 3.60 6.95
N MET A 148 16.43 3.02 7.44
CA MET A 148 16.54 2.57 8.82
C MET A 148 16.50 3.73 9.82
N ALA A 149 17.20 4.84 9.55
CA ALA A 149 17.23 6.02 10.43
C ALA A 149 15.84 6.63 10.62
N THR A 150 15.00 6.60 9.58
CA THR A 150 13.65 7.20 9.57
C THR A 150 12.52 6.19 9.72
N ARG A 151 12.83 4.90 9.98
CA ARG A 151 11.84 3.85 10.11
C ARG A 151 10.86 4.14 11.26
N PRO A 152 9.54 4.07 11.02
CA PRO A 152 8.56 4.14 12.09
C PRO A 152 8.51 2.81 12.87
N GLU A 153 7.85 2.82 14.02
CA GLU A 153 7.27 1.59 14.56
C GLU A 153 6.03 1.22 13.77
N ILE A 154 5.87 -0.06 13.45
CA ILE A 154 4.80 -0.52 12.56
C ILE A 154 3.90 -1.49 13.33
N GLU A 155 2.66 -1.09 13.51
CA GLU A 155 1.68 -1.88 14.24
C GLU A 155 0.35 -2.00 13.51
N GLN A 156 -0.40 -3.02 13.87
CA GLN A 156 -1.75 -3.25 13.37
C GLN A 156 -2.74 -3.24 14.53
N ILE A 157 -3.78 -2.42 14.43
CA ILE A 157 -4.95 -2.47 15.32
C ILE A 157 -6.00 -3.37 14.68
N MET A 158 -6.48 -4.36 15.43
CA MET A 158 -7.51 -5.31 15.02
C MET A 158 -8.79 -5.03 15.82
N PHE A 159 -9.92 -4.93 15.15
CA PHE A 159 -11.20 -4.66 15.80
C PHE A 159 -12.38 -5.20 15.01
N SER A 160 -13.49 -5.44 15.70
CA SER A 160 -14.75 -5.91 15.14
C SER A 160 -15.68 -4.75 14.86
N MET A 161 -16.37 -4.83 13.74
CA MET A 161 -17.43 -3.92 13.34
C MET A 161 -18.77 -4.66 13.27
N PRO A 162 -19.91 -3.98 13.52
CA PRO A 162 -21.23 -4.57 13.35
C PRO A 162 -21.45 -5.13 11.93
N THR A 163 -22.23 -6.19 11.83
CA THR A 163 -22.58 -6.83 10.55
C THR A 163 -23.92 -6.36 9.99
N ASP A 164 -24.68 -5.60 10.75
CA ASP A 164 -25.99 -5.05 10.37
C ASP A 164 -25.89 -3.81 9.45
N ILE A 165 -24.68 -3.26 9.28
CA ILE A 165 -24.39 -2.21 8.31
C ILE A 165 -23.82 -2.80 7.03
N ASP A 166 -24.12 -2.18 5.89
CA ASP A 166 -23.52 -2.61 4.62
C ASP A 166 -22.01 -2.31 4.55
N GLU A 167 -21.35 -2.87 3.56
CA GLU A 167 -19.90 -2.78 3.44
C GLU A 167 -19.43 -1.36 3.09
N GLU A 168 -20.20 -0.61 2.31
CA GLU A 168 -19.87 0.75 1.96
C GLU A 168 -20.01 1.70 3.15
N GLU A 169 -21.05 1.50 3.96
CA GLU A 169 -21.23 2.26 5.20
C GLU A 169 -20.12 1.95 6.19
N ALA A 170 -19.71 0.68 6.30
CA ALA A 170 -18.56 0.30 7.12
C ALA A 170 -17.29 1.05 6.71
N GLU A 171 -16.97 1.09 5.42
CA GLU A 171 -15.80 1.82 4.91
C GLU A 171 -15.93 3.34 5.10
N ARG A 172 -17.14 3.92 5.00
CA ARG A 172 -17.38 5.35 5.32
C ARG A 172 -17.11 5.64 6.80
N GLN A 173 -17.58 4.80 7.71
CA GLN A 173 -17.31 4.94 9.14
C GLN A 173 -15.81 4.86 9.42
N LEU A 174 -15.12 3.88 8.85
CA LEU A 174 -13.66 3.76 8.97
C LEU A 174 -12.91 4.98 8.42
N TYR A 175 -13.38 5.54 7.31
CA TYR A 175 -12.84 6.79 6.79
C TYR A 175 -13.00 7.95 7.79
N VAL A 176 -14.17 8.11 8.38
CA VAL A 176 -14.45 9.18 9.36
C VAL A 176 -13.60 9.00 10.61
N VAL A 177 -13.52 7.78 11.16
CA VAL A 177 -12.69 7.45 12.33
C VAL A 177 -11.23 7.80 12.04
N ARG A 178 -10.70 7.32 10.92
CA ARG A 178 -9.33 7.64 10.51
C ARG A 178 -9.07 9.15 10.44
N ARG A 179 -10.00 9.93 9.87
CA ARG A 179 -9.85 11.39 9.79
C ARG A 179 -9.91 12.07 11.16
N ARG A 180 -10.71 11.55 12.09
CA ARG A 180 -10.72 12.03 13.49
C ARG A 180 -9.42 11.74 14.19
N ILE A 181 -8.90 10.51 14.06
CA ILE A 181 -7.58 10.13 14.59
C ILE A 181 -6.48 11.05 14.04
N GLU A 182 -6.39 11.21 12.72
CA GLU A 182 -5.39 12.06 12.08
C GLU A 182 -5.47 13.51 12.60
N LYS A 183 -6.68 14.04 12.76
CA LYS A 183 -6.90 15.39 13.32
C LYS A 183 -6.47 15.49 14.79
N ALA A 184 -6.82 14.51 15.61
CA ALA A 184 -6.48 14.49 17.02
C ALA A 184 -4.96 14.41 17.25
N VAL A 185 -4.28 13.50 16.53
CA VAL A 185 -2.81 13.38 16.59
C VAL A 185 -2.11 14.64 16.10
N THR A 186 -2.62 15.27 15.04
CA THR A 186 -2.07 16.54 14.54
C THR A 186 -2.22 17.66 15.54
N ALA A 187 -3.33 17.72 16.29
CA ALA A 187 -3.56 18.71 17.32
C ALA A 187 -2.56 18.59 18.50
N GLU A 188 -2.02 17.40 18.73
CA GLU A 188 -0.97 17.15 19.72
C GLU A 188 0.46 17.34 19.17
N LEU A 189 0.59 17.83 17.93
CA LEU A 189 1.87 18.10 17.26
C LEU A 189 2.76 16.86 17.09
N ILE A 190 2.19 15.67 17.05
CA ILE A 190 2.93 14.43 16.79
C ILE A 190 3.11 14.27 15.28
N SER A 191 4.34 14.36 14.78
CA SER A 191 4.67 14.41 13.35
C SER A 191 4.81 13.03 12.69
N ASP A 192 5.25 12.01 13.45
CA ASP A 192 5.68 10.72 12.90
C ASP A 192 4.59 9.64 12.98
N PHE A 193 3.35 10.09 12.94
CA PHE A 193 2.17 9.24 12.87
C PHE A 193 1.59 9.18 11.46
N TYR A 194 1.20 7.98 11.03
CA TYR A 194 0.51 7.81 9.76
C TYR A 194 -0.29 6.50 9.72
N ILE A 195 -1.53 6.56 9.23
CA ILE A 195 -2.35 5.36 8.99
C ILE A 195 -2.22 4.97 7.52
N CYS A 196 -1.52 3.87 7.23
CA CYS A 196 -1.36 3.35 5.88
C CYS A 196 -2.67 2.87 5.28
N SER A 197 -3.42 2.09 6.06
CA SER A 197 -4.77 1.62 5.76
C SER A 197 -5.57 1.47 7.04
N MET A 198 -6.87 1.63 6.96
CA MET A 198 -7.85 1.30 7.99
C MET A 198 -9.12 0.92 7.26
N SER A 199 -9.39 -0.38 7.16
CA SER A 199 -10.42 -0.92 6.28
C SER A 199 -10.90 -2.27 6.80
N SER A 200 -12.10 -2.67 6.42
CA SER A 200 -12.62 -4.02 6.60
C SER A 200 -12.38 -4.91 5.37
N ARG A 201 -11.87 -4.34 4.29
CA ARG A 201 -11.66 -5.01 3.00
C ARG A 201 -10.20 -5.32 2.74
N SER A 202 -9.31 -4.36 2.99
CA SER A 202 -7.96 -4.41 2.45
C SER A 202 -6.91 -3.83 3.38
N ILE A 203 -5.66 -4.22 3.15
CA ILE A 203 -4.50 -3.81 3.94
C ILE A 203 -3.34 -3.42 3.03
N ILE A 204 -2.54 -2.44 3.47
CA ILE A 204 -1.40 -1.93 2.71
C ILE A 204 -0.11 -2.16 3.49
N TYR A 205 0.82 -2.90 2.87
CA TYR A 205 2.20 -3.04 3.29
C TYR A 205 3.08 -2.17 2.40
N LYS A 206 3.79 -1.20 2.98
CA LYS A 206 4.61 -0.25 2.22
C LYS A 206 5.74 0.33 3.06
N GLY A 207 6.75 0.88 2.37
CA GLY A 207 7.86 1.56 3.03
C GLY A 207 8.89 2.10 2.06
N MET A 208 10.00 2.60 2.59
CA MET A 208 11.12 3.10 1.79
C MET A 208 11.99 1.95 1.30
N PHE A 209 11.44 1.17 0.37
CA PHE A 209 12.05 -0.04 -0.17
C PHE A 209 12.35 0.06 -1.65
N LEU A 210 13.26 -0.80 -2.11
CA LEU A 210 13.27 -1.36 -3.44
C LEU A 210 12.26 -2.52 -3.53
N ALA A 211 11.78 -2.84 -4.72
CA ALA A 211 10.77 -3.88 -4.94
C ALA A 211 11.08 -5.21 -4.25
N GLU A 212 12.33 -5.65 -4.35
CA GLU A 212 12.79 -6.92 -3.78
C GLU A 212 12.88 -6.93 -2.25
N GLN A 213 12.98 -5.76 -1.63
CA GLN A 213 13.06 -5.62 -0.18
C GLN A 213 11.70 -5.74 0.51
N VAL A 214 10.59 -5.59 -0.20
CA VAL A 214 9.23 -5.58 0.39
C VAL A 214 8.95 -6.88 1.14
N THR A 215 9.23 -8.03 0.54
CA THR A 215 9.03 -9.34 1.17
C THR A 215 10.15 -9.73 2.13
N ALA A 216 11.36 -9.22 1.94
CA ALA A 216 12.46 -9.40 2.88
C ALA A 216 12.17 -8.66 4.19
N PHE A 217 11.66 -7.43 4.09
CA PHE A 217 11.33 -6.61 5.26
C PHE A 217 10.05 -7.05 5.98
N PHE A 218 9.01 -7.47 5.23
CA PHE A 218 7.73 -7.94 5.78
C PHE A 218 7.55 -9.45 5.61
N PRO A 219 8.03 -10.28 6.56
CA PRO A 219 7.85 -11.74 6.51
C PRO A 219 6.38 -12.19 6.44
N ASP A 220 5.44 -11.38 6.94
CA ASP A 220 4.00 -11.64 6.85
C ASP A 220 3.57 -11.94 5.41
N LEU A 221 4.12 -11.22 4.43
CA LEU A 221 3.78 -11.38 3.02
C LEU A 221 4.18 -12.75 2.43
N LEU A 222 5.02 -13.51 3.14
CA LEU A 222 5.41 -14.87 2.77
C LEU A 222 4.51 -15.95 3.38
N ASP A 223 3.62 -15.59 4.32
CA ASP A 223 2.68 -16.53 4.92
C ASP A 223 1.67 -17.02 3.86
N LYS A 224 1.44 -18.33 3.81
CA LYS A 224 0.53 -18.96 2.84
C LYS A 224 -0.92 -18.54 3.00
N ARG A 225 -1.31 -18.02 4.16
CA ARG A 225 -2.64 -17.50 4.47
C ARG A 225 -2.88 -16.11 3.88
N PHE A 226 -1.83 -15.43 3.43
CA PHE A 226 -1.98 -14.19 2.64
C PHE A 226 -2.52 -14.54 1.27
N VAL A 227 -3.84 -14.58 1.19
CA VAL A 227 -4.63 -14.81 -0.03
C VAL A 227 -5.39 -13.54 -0.37
N SER A 228 -5.60 -13.29 -1.65
CA SER A 228 -6.35 -12.13 -2.12
C SER A 228 -6.97 -12.41 -3.48
N SER A 229 -8.11 -11.78 -3.77
CA SER A 229 -8.70 -11.79 -5.10
C SER A 229 -8.10 -10.74 -6.03
N PHE A 230 -7.45 -9.72 -5.44
CA PHE A 230 -6.73 -8.68 -6.16
C PHE A 230 -5.46 -8.25 -5.41
N ALA A 231 -4.54 -7.66 -6.14
CA ALA A 231 -3.40 -6.96 -5.55
C ALA A 231 -3.06 -5.73 -6.41
N VAL A 232 -2.88 -4.59 -5.77
CA VAL A 232 -2.27 -3.40 -6.36
C VAL A 232 -0.87 -3.29 -5.81
N TYR A 233 0.13 -3.17 -6.66
CA TYR A 233 1.52 -2.97 -6.24
C TYR A 233 2.09 -1.71 -6.85
N HIS A 234 3.05 -1.12 -6.16
CA HIS A 234 3.68 0.11 -6.61
C HIS A 234 5.17 0.09 -6.28
N GLN A 235 5.97 0.47 -7.27
CA GLN A 235 7.40 0.74 -7.14
C GLN A 235 7.63 2.19 -7.53
N ARG A 236 8.22 2.97 -6.64
CA ARG A 236 8.54 4.39 -6.76
C ARG A 236 7.51 5.33 -6.12
N TYR A 237 8.01 6.36 -5.49
CA TYR A 237 7.20 7.43 -4.93
C TYR A 237 7.00 8.59 -5.91
N SER A 238 8.07 9.26 -6.30
CA SER A 238 8.02 10.44 -7.17
C SER A 238 9.42 10.81 -7.65
N THR A 239 9.49 11.47 -8.80
CA THR A 239 10.75 11.98 -9.37
C THR A 239 11.20 13.30 -8.73
N ASN A 240 10.29 14.05 -8.09
CA ASN A 240 10.50 15.47 -7.76
C ASN A 240 10.40 15.78 -6.26
N THR A 241 10.17 14.80 -5.39
CA THR A 241 10.00 15.00 -3.95
C THR A 241 10.84 14.03 -3.16
N MET A 242 11.28 14.45 -1.97
CA MET A 242 12.03 13.59 -1.06
C MET A 242 11.16 12.43 -0.57
N PRO A 243 11.62 11.18 -0.72
CA PRO A 243 10.86 10.03 -0.24
C PRO A 243 10.81 9.99 1.28
N THR A 244 9.68 9.55 1.79
CA THR A 244 9.47 9.28 3.22
C THR A 244 8.58 8.04 3.38
N TRP A 245 8.63 7.39 4.54
CA TRP A 245 7.83 6.21 4.83
C TRP A 245 6.34 6.41 4.57
N LYS A 246 5.77 7.53 5.02
CA LYS A 246 4.34 7.84 4.83
C LYS A 246 3.95 8.09 3.38
N LEU A 247 4.88 8.59 2.58
CA LEU A 247 4.64 8.94 1.19
C LEU A 247 4.94 7.79 0.22
N ALA A 248 5.55 6.68 0.68
CA ALA A 248 5.67 5.47 -0.13
C ALA A 248 4.27 5.00 -0.59
N GLN A 249 4.19 4.45 -1.79
CA GLN A 249 2.95 3.93 -2.37
C GLN A 249 2.88 2.40 -2.26
N PRO A 250 1.69 1.77 -2.40
CA PRO A 250 0.42 2.38 -2.80
C PRO A 250 -0.24 3.17 -1.67
N PHE A 251 -1.09 4.12 -2.04
CA PHE A 251 -1.98 4.81 -1.12
C PHE A 251 -3.34 4.11 -1.03
N ARG A 252 -4.12 4.43 0.00
CA ARG A 252 -5.50 3.95 0.21
C ARG A 252 -6.42 4.30 -0.96
N VAL A 253 -6.23 5.48 -1.51
CA VAL A 253 -6.93 5.96 -2.70
C VAL A 253 -5.86 6.39 -3.69
N LEU A 254 -5.88 5.78 -4.86
CA LEU A 254 -4.96 6.09 -5.94
C LEU A 254 -5.65 7.06 -6.88
N ALA A 255 -5.10 8.27 -6.96
CA ALA A 255 -5.48 9.23 -7.99
C ALA A 255 -4.21 9.68 -8.71
N HIS A 256 -4.22 9.61 -10.02
CA HIS A 256 -3.12 10.08 -10.85
C HIS A 256 -3.57 11.31 -11.64
N ASN A 257 -2.78 12.37 -11.61
CA ASN A 257 -3.07 13.63 -12.31
C ASN A 257 -2.78 13.55 -13.82
N GLY A 258 -2.43 12.39 -14.34
CA GLY A 258 -2.08 12.21 -15.75
C GLY A 258 -0.62 12.49 -16.10
N GLU A 259 0.25 12.67 -15.11
CA GLU A 259 1.69 12.78 -15.33
C GLU A 259 2.26 11.40 -15.68
N ILE A 260 1.97 10.96 -16.91
CA ILE A 260 2.41 9.70 -17.47
C ILE A 260 3.67 9.99 -18.28
N ASN A 261 4.81 9.57 -17.76
CA ASN A 261 6.10 9.69 -18.45
C ASN A 261 6.23 8.59 -19.53
N THR A 262 5.46 8.71 -20.61
CA THR A 262 5.60 7.85 -21.78
C THR A 262 6.27 8.62 -22.91
N ILE A 263 7.10 7.96 -23.73
CA ILE A 263 7.73 8.58 -24.90
C ILE A 263 6.65 9.15 -25.83
N ARG A 264 5.58 8.39 -26.07
CA ARG A 264 4.48 8.79 -26.93
C ARG A 264 3.64 9.94 -26.32
N GLY A 265 3.38 9.89 -25.02
CA GLY A 265 2.74 10.98 -24.29
C GLY A 265 3.56 12.27 -24.35
N ASN A 266 4.87 12.17 -24.13
CA ASN A 266 5.79 13.29 -24.25
C ASN A 266 5.84 13.86 -25.68
N GLN A 267 5.87 13.01 -26.71
CA GLN A 267 5.80 13.42 -28.11
C GLN A 267 4.49 14.15 -28.42
N ASN A 268 3.37 13.64 -27.93
CA ASN A 268 2.06 14.28 -28.10
C ASN A 268 2.00 15.63 -27.40
N TRP A 269 2.56 15.74 -26.19
CA TRP A 269 2.68 17.02 -25.49
C TRP A 269 3.55 18.04 -26.22
N ILE A 270 4.68 17.61 -26.78
CA ILE A 270 5.54 18.48 -27.59
C ILE A 270 4.79 18.97 -28.83
N CYS A 271 4.05 18.10 -29.52
CA CYS A 271 3.20 18.50 -30.64
C CYS A 271 2.17 19.54 -30.22
N LEU A 272 1.50 19.38 -29.09
CA LEU A 272 0.51 20.34 -28.56
C LEU A 272 1.16 21.67 -28.18
N LEU A 273 2.33 21.68 -27.59
CA LEU A 273 3.07 22.89 -27.23
C LEU A 273 3.46 23.72 -28.46
N TYR A 274 3.79 23.07 -29.58
CA TYR A 274 4.14 23.76 -30.83
C TYR A 274 2.91 24.19 -31.65
N THR A 275 1.74 23.62 -31.39
CA THR A 275 0.53 23.87 -32.18
C THR A 275 -0.53 24.70 -31.44
N SER A 276 -0.41 24.85 -30.11
CA SER A 276 -1.33 25.63 -29.29
C SER A 276 -0.56 26.71 -28.54
N PRO A 277 -1.05 27.98 -28.53
CA PRO A 277 -0.43 29.01 -27.72
C PRO A 277 -0.49 28.65 -26.25
N SER A 278 0.66 28.74 -25.58
CA SER A 278 0.74 28.52 -24.12
C SER A 278 -0.11 29.57 -23.40
N PRO A 279 -0.87 29.21 -22.37
CA PRO A 279 -1.54 30.18 -21.52
C PRO A 279 -0.58 31.18 -20.82
N ARG A 280 0.72 30.92 -20.89
CA ARG A 280 1.77 31.78 -20.32
C ARG A 280 2.44 32.70 -21.38
N ASP A 281 2.13 32.51 -22.65
CA ASP A 281 2.63 33.41 -23.68
C ASP A 281 1.81 34.71 -23.64
N PRO A 282 2.42 35.86 -23.37
CA PRO A 282 1.71 37.12 -23.39
C PRO A 282 1.20 37.36 -24.82
N MET A 283 -0.08 37.61 -24.96
CA MET A 283 -0.66 38.10 -26.21
C MET A 283 -0.14 39.50 -26.54
#